data_c671076ad5c065e40715998ed6631dc6
#
_entry.id   c671076ad5c065e40715998ed6631dc6
#
_cell.length_a   1.000
_cell.length_b   1.000
_cell.length_c   1.000
_cell.angle_alpha   90.00
_cell.angle_beta   90.00
_cell.angle_gamma   90.00
#
_symmetry.space_group_name_H-M   'P 1'
#
loop_
_entity.id
_entity.type
_entity.pdbx_description
1 polymer ?
#
loop_
_entity_poly.entity_id
_entity_poly.type
_entity_poly.pdbx_seq_one_letter_code
_entity_poly.pdbx_strand_id
1 'polypeptide(L)'
;MTFSYYEKLPDGKVNCIDEQLPFELPDGWKWCNLSMIGTTNIGLTYHPADIDTQGIIVLRSCNIVNDEINLTDLVHVKTSIRENQFVKKDDILICARNGSCSLVGKCALIPEFDEKVSFGAFMAVYRTPCFNYIVHFLRSNFFRSVFDDSNSTAINQLTQDMLKRAVIPLPPLAEQLRIVDKTTELFKRLNCIEESLS
;
A
#
# COMPACT_ATOMS: atom_id res chain seq x y z
N MET A 1 25.70 -17.73 -12.56
CA MET A 1 25.98 -16.40 -13.16
C MET A 1 25.40 -15.38 -12.21
N THR A 2 26.24 -14.55 -11.60
CA THR A 2 25.79 -13.48 -10.71
C THR A 2 25.32 -12.34 -11.62
N PHE A 3 24.05 -11.98 -11.56
CA PHE A 3 23.53 -10.83 -12.30
C PHE A 3 23.64 -9.61 -11.38
N SER A 4 24.20 -8.52 -11.91
CA SER A 4 24.25 -7.26 -11.21
C SER A 4 23.03 -6.41 -11.56
N TYR A 5 22.49 -5.70 -10.57
CA TYR A 5 21.36 -4.80 -10.72
C TYR A 5 21.82 -3.36 -10.85
N TYR A 6 21.22 -2.64 -11.77
CA TYR A 6 21.57 -1.25 -12.07
C TYR A 6 20.33 -0.38 -12.07
N GLU A 7 20.40 0.75 -11.37
CA GLU A 7 19.40 1.82 -11.43
C GLU A 7 19.83 2.84 -12.49
N LYS A 8 18.93 3.19 -13.41
CA LYS A 8 19.13 4.31 -14.33
C LYS A 8 18.44 5.54 -13.80
N LEU A 9 19.22 6.56 -13.47
CA LEU A 9 18.71 7.83 -12.97
C LEU A 9 18.14 8.70 -14.10
N PRO A 10 17.29 9.71 -13.77
CA PRO A 10 16.71 10.62 -14.78
C PRO A 10 17.75 11.41 -15.58
N ASP A 11 18.93 11.64 -15.05
CA ASP A 11 20.07 12.31 -15.73
C ASP A 11 20.83 11.36 -16.67
N GLY A 12 20.38 10.09 -16.76
CA GLY A 12 20.98 9.06 -17.61
C GLY A 12 22.14 8.30 -16.98
N LYS A 13 22.57 8.66 -15.77
CA LYS A 13 23.59 7.90 -15.04
C LYS A 13 23.06 6.53 -14.64
N VAL A 14 23.96 5.56 -14.57
CA VAL A 14 23.67 4.19 -14.19
C VAL A 14 24.50 3.87 -12.94
N ASN A 15 23.83 3.52 -11.84
CA ASN A 15 24.45 3.10 -10.60
C ASN A 15 24.24 1.60 -10.39
N CYS A 16 25.30 0.88 -9.97
CA CYS A 16 25.13 -0.48 -9.46
C CYS A 16 24.49 -0.40 -8.07
N ILE A 17 23.44 -1.18 -7.85
CA ILE A 17 22.68 -1.20 -6.59
C ILE A 17 22.79 -2.54 -5.84
N ASP A 18 23.68 -3.43 -6.25
CA ASP A 18 23.83 -4.77 -5.66
C ASP A 18 24.04 -4.72 -4.14
N GLU A 19 24.89 -3.80 -3.66
CA GLU A 19 25.18 -3.62 -2.23
C GLU A 19 23.98 -3.04 -1.43
N GLN A 20 22.99 -2.46 -2.13
CA GLN A 20 21.77 -1.89 -1.53
C GLN A 20 20.63 -2.89 -1.45
N LEU A 21 20.77 -4.06 -2.09
CA LEU A 21 19.73 -5.09 -2.11
C LEU A 21 19.87 -5.99 -0.89
N PRO A 22 18.76 -6.29 -0.20
CA PRO A 22 18.81 -6.96 1.10
C PRO A 22 19.16 -8.45 1.03
N PHE A 23 18.98 -9.10 -0.12
CA PHE A 23 19.24 -10.53 -0.34
C PHE A 23 19.27 -10.88 -1.83
N GLU A 24 19.80 -12.05 -2.15
CA GLU A 24 19.77 -12.62 -3.51
C GLU A 24 18.36 -13.15 -3.83
N LEU A 25 17.94 -12.94 -5.08
CA LEU A 25 16.64 -13.43 -5.55
C LEU A 25 16.74 -14.84 -6.17
N PRO A 26 15.67 -15.63 -6.05
CA PRO A 26 15.54 -16.87 -6.82
C PRO A 26 15.56 -16.61 -8.34
N ASP A 27 15.86 -17.65 -9.12
CA ASP A 27 15.83 -17.59 -10.57
C ASP A 27 14.45 -17.10 -11.08
N GLY A 28 14.48 -16.18 -12.04
CA GLY A 28 13.29 -15.60 -12.63
C GLY A 28 12.66 -14.45 -11.87
N TRP A 29 13.04 -14.19 -10.62
CA TRP A 29 12.61 -13.02 -9.86
C TRP A 29 13.41 -11.78 -10.28
N LYS A 30 12.83 -10.60 -10.07
CA LYS A 30 13.50 -9.32 -10.34
C LYS A 30 13.22 -8.33 -9.24
N TRP A 31 14.24 -7.55 -8.87
CA TRP A 31 14.03 -6.35 -8.08
C TRP A 31 13.41 -5.26 -8.94
N CYS A 32 12.39 -4.58 -8.45
CA CYS A 32 11.81 -3.42 -9.09
C CYS A 32 11.33 -2.40 -8.06
N ASN A 33 11.24 -1.13 -8.48
CA ASN A 33 10.60 -0.10 -7.68
C ASN A 33 9.08 -0.15 -7.87
N LEU A 34 8.32 0.17 -6.84
CA LEU A 34 6.85 0.23 -6.94
C LEU A 34 6.38 1.19 -8.04
N SER A 35 7.13 2.27 -8.32
CA SER A 35 6.83 3.20 -9.42
C SER A 35 6.87 2.55 -10.82
N MET A 36 7.55 1.41 -10.99
CA MET A 36 7.63 0.70 -12.28
C MET A 36 6.39 -0.15 -12.57
N ILE A 37 5.65 -0.54 -11.54
CA ILE A 37 4.54 -1.50 -11.64
C ILE A 37 3.20 -0.94 -11.14
N GLY A 38 3.17 0.36 -10.76
CA GLY A 38 1.94 0.97 -10.28
C GLY A 38 2.05 2.48 -10.17
N THR A 39 0.94 3.08 -9.76
CA THR A 39 0.81 4.52 -9.53
C THR A 39 0.28 4.80 -8.13
N THR A 40 0.64 5.96 -7.57
CA THR A 40 0.13 6.38 -6.26
C THR A 40 -0.49 7.77 -6.33
N ASN A 41 -1.56 7.99 -5.54
CA ASN A 41 -2.24 9.25 -5.38
C ASN A 41 -2.48 9.55 -3.90
N ILE A 42 -2.44 10.84 -3.54
CA ILE A 42 -2.85 11.33 -2.21
C ILE A 42 -4.33 11.70 -2.26
N GLY A 43 -5.00 11.47 -1.14
CA GLY A 43 -6.42 11.72 -1.02
C GLY A 43 -6.81 13.19 -0.90
N LEU A 44 -8.08 13.38 -0.66
CA LEU A 44 -8.77 14.66 -0.61
C LEU A 44 -8.47 15.42 0.70
N THR A 45 -8.09 16.68 0.59
CA THR A 45 -8.14 17.63 1.70
C THR A 45 -9.52 18.29 1.72
N TYR A 46 -10.18 18.26 2.86
CA TYR A 46 -11.48 18.88 3.07
C TYR A 46 -11.52 19.62 4.41
N HIS A 47 -12.41 20.56 4.55
CA HIS A 47 -12.63 21.33 5.79
C HIS A 47 -13.84 20.77 6.57
N PRO A 48 -13.93 21.00 7.88
CA PRO A 48 -15.12 20.60 8.67
C PRO A 48 -16.44 21.14 8.09
N ALA A 49 -16.40 22.31 7.42
CA ALA A 49 -17.57 22.90 6.78
C ALA A 49 -18.04 22.13 5.51
N ASP A 50 -17.19 21.28 4.95
CA ASP A 50 -17.52 20.45 3.78
C ASP A 50 -18.26 19.16 4.17
N ILE A 51 -18.35 18.84 5.48
CA ILE A 51 -19.02 17.62 5.97
C ILE A 51 -20.52 17.77 5.75
N ASP A 52 -21.09 16.83 4.99
CA ASP A 52 -22.51 16.82 4.61
C ASP A 52 -22.96 15.36 4.39
N THR A 53 -24.02 14.94 5.07
CA THR A 53 -24.55 13.56 5.00
C THR A 53 -24.99 13.13 3.59
N GLN A 54 -25.20 14.06 2.68
CA GLN A 54 -25.52 13.82 1.26
C GLN A 54 -24.28 13.88 0.36
N GLY A 55 -23.10 13.98 0.97
CA GLY A 55 -21.82 14.06 0.27
C GLY A 55 -21.27 12.71 -0.16
N ILE A 56 -20.06 12.73 -0.68
CA ILE A 56 -19.29 11.55 -1.08
C ILE A 56 -18.60 10.95 0.13
N ILE A 57 -18.61 9.64 0.28
CA ILE A 57 -17.86 8.90 1.31
C ILE A 57 -16.36 9.18 1.16
N VAL A 58 -15.71 9.50 2.28
CA VAL A 58 -14.24 9.69 2.36
C VAL A 58 -13.65 8.71 3.36
N LEU A 59 -12.90 7.74 2.85
CA LEU A 59 -12.22 6.74 3.67
C LEU A 59 -11.04 7.34 4.42
N ARG A 60 -10.90 6.98 5.68
CA ARG A 60 -9.86 7.42 6.61
C ARG A 60 -9.12 6.21 7.20
N SER A 61 -8.10 6.44 8.02
CA SER A 61 -7.33 5.37 8.66
C SER A 61 -8.19 4.48 9.60
N CYS A 62 -9.25 5.02 10.20
CA CYS A 62 -10.21 4.24 11.00
C CYS A 62 -11.05 3.27 10.15
N ASN A 63 -11.14 3.50 8.85
CA ASN A 63 -11.85 2.60 7.93
C ASN A 63 -10.99 1.40 7.46
N ILE A 64 -9.77 1.25 7.95
CA ILE A 64 -9.01 0.02 7.77
C ILE A 64 -9.00 -0.71 9.11
N VAL A 65 -9.63 -1.87 9.21
CA VAL A 65 -9.73 -2.71 10.42
C VAL A 65 -9.37 -4.13 10.03
N ASN A 66 -8.41 -4.75 10.72
CA ASN A 66 -7.95 -6.11 10.43
C ASN A 66 -7.62 -6.34 8.94
N ASP A 67 -6.92 -5.37 8.34
CA ASP A 67 -6.51 -5.40 6.92
C ASP A 67 -7.66 -5.36 5.90
N GLU A 68 -8.87 -5.03 6.32
CA GLU A 68 -10.07 -4.92 5.50
C GLU A 68 -10.69 -3.52 5.60
N ILE A 69 -11.53 -3.17 4.60
CA ILE A 69 -12.29 -1.92 4.62
C ILE A 69 -13.51 -2.07 5.53
N ASN A 70 -13.60 -1.21 6.52
CA ASN A 70 -14.72 -1.13 7.46
C ASN A 70 -15.53 0.16 7.23
N LEU A 71 -16.82 0.01 7.02
CA LEU A 71 -17.74 1.10 6.69
C LEU A 71 -18.61 1.56 7.87
N THR A 72 -18.24 1.24 9.12
CA THR A 72 -19.06 1.57 10.30
C THR A 72 -18.94 3.03 10.73
N ASP A 73 -17.81 3.69 10.49
CA ASP A 73 -17.56 5.11 10.82
C ASP A 73 -17.20 5.88 9.55
N LEU A 74 -18.20 6.37 8.86
CA LEU A 74 -18.03 7.08 7.59
C LEU A 74 -18.16 8.58 7.75
N VAL A 75 -17.31 9.31 7.03
CA VAL A 75 -17.47 10.74 6.79
C VAL A 75 -17.88 10.95 5.34
N HIS A 76 -18.89 11.80 5.15
CA HIS A 76 -19.33 12.23 3.83
C HIS A 76 -18.97 13.69 3.65
N VAL A 77 -18.51 14.09 2.47
CA VAL A 77 -18.15 15.47 2.17
C VAL A 77 -18.73 15.92 0.84
N LYS A 78 -19.10 17.21 0.80
CA LYS A 78 -19.63 17.86 -0.38
C LYS A 78 -18.66 18.93 -0.84
N THR A 79 -17.70 18.52 -1.67
CA THR A 79 -16.67 19.38 -2.22
C THR A 79 -16.26 18.89 -3.60
N SER A 80 -15.46 19.65 -4.33
CA SER A 80 -14.94 19.25 -5.63
C SER A 80 -13.84 18.19 -5.45
N ILE A 81 -14.01 17.02 -6.04
CA ILE A 81 -13.09 15.88 -5.94
C ILE A 81 -12.54 15.57 -7.34
N ARG A 82 -11.23 15.48 -7.47
CA ARG A 82 -10.57 15.12 -8.73
C ARG A 82 -10.75 13.63 -9.01
N GLU A 83 -10.77 13.26 -10.30
CA GLU A 83 -10.99 11.86 -10.71
C GLU A 83 -9.96 10.88 -10.13
N ASN A 84 -8.71 11.29 -9.97
CA ASN A 84 -7.65 10.47 -9.36
C ASN A 84 -7.74 10.34 -7.83
N GLN A 85 -8.68 11.04 -7.19
CA GLN A 85 -8.98 10.96 -5.75
C GLN A 85 -10.20 10.07 -5.46
N PHE A 86 -10.77 9.41 -6.47
CA PHE A 86 -11.73 8.33 -6.27
C PHE A 86 -11.00 6.98 -6.24
N VAL A 87 -11.40 6.13 -5.31
CA VAL A 87 -10.94 4.74 -5.25
C VAL A 87 -11.59 3.92 -6.36
N LYS A 88 -10.90 2.86 -6.75
CA LYS A 88 -11.41 1.83 -7.67
C LYS A 88 -11.25 0.49 -7.00
N LYS A 89 -12.05 -0.48 -7.42
CA LYS A 89 -11.87 -1.88 -7.01
C LYS A 89 -10.39 -2.29 -7.20
N ASP A 90 -9.89 -3.07 -6.25
CA ASP A 90 -8.53 -3.59 -6.23
C ASP A 90 -7.42 -2.54 -6.04
N ASP A 91 -7.76 -1.26 -5.82
CA ASP A 91 -6.81 -0.29 -5.30
C ASP A 91 -6.36 -0.70 -3.88
N ILE A 92 -5.11 -0.42 -3.54
CA ILE A 92 -4.61 -0.60 -2.18
C ILE A 92 -4.69 0.75 -1.46
N LEU A 93 -5.60 0.86 -0.49
CA LEU A 93 -5.68 2.03 0.39
C LEU A 93 -4.64 1.91 1.50
N ILE A 94 -3.83 2.93 1.71
CA ILE A 94 -2.71 2.93 2.65
C ILE A 94 -2.83 4.12 3.59
N CYS A 95 -2.68 3.89 4.89
CA CYS A 95 -2.53 4.97 5.87
C CYS A 95 -1.16 5.62 5.68
N ALA A 96 -1.12 6.77 5.01
CA ALA A 96 0.11 7.46 4.67
C ALA A 96 0.60 8.38 5.80
N ARG A 97 -0.29 8.83 6.69
CA ARG A 97 0.04 9.68 7.83
C ARG A 97 -0.91 9.41 9.00
N ASN A 98 -0.34 9.31 10.19
CA ASN A 98 -1.13 9.18 11.44
C ASN A 98 -0.33 9.73 12.62
N GLY A 99 -1.02 10.15 13.68
CA GLY A 99 -0.40 10.52 14.96
C GLY A 99 0.31 9.34 15.64
N SER A 100 -0.14 8.10 15.37
CA SER A 100 0.52 6.87 15.81
C SER A 100 1.34 6.27 14.68
N CYS A 101 2.65 6.09 14.89
CA CYS A 101 3.56 5.46 13.92
C CYS A 101 3.14 4.03 13.56
N SER A 102 2.54 3.29 14.51
CA SER A 102 2.10 1.92 14.31
C SER A 102 0.98 1.79 13.27
N LEU A 103 0.26 2.87 12.98
CA LEU A 103 -0.82 2.91 11.99
C LEU A 103 -0.33 3.32 10.59
N VAL A 104 0.85 3.93 10.49
CA VAL A 104 1.43 4.29 9.20
C VAL A 104 1.82 3.02 8.44
N GLY A 105 1.47 2.94 7.16
CA GLY A 105 1.67 1.75 6.33
C GLY A 105 0.56 0.69 6.43
N LYS A 106 -0.38 0.81 7.40
CA LYS A 106 -1.57 -0.04 7.45
C LYS A 106 -2.35 0.08 6.14
N CYS A 107 -2.74 -1.03 5.53
CA CYS A 107 -3.36 -1.01 4.23
C CYS A 107 -4.44 -2.09 4.06
N ALA A 108 -5.39 -1.81 3.15
CA ALA A 108 -6.45 -2.74 2.75
C ALA A 108 -6.74 -2.64 1.25
N LEU A 109 -7.22 -3.72 0.66
CA LEU A 109 -7.76 -3.71 -0.69
C LEU A 109 -9.14 -3.06 -0.70
N ILE A 110 -9.38 -2.21 -1.70
CA ILE A 110 -10.68 -1.59 -1.92
C ILE A 110 -11.62 -2.61 -2.57
N PRO A 111 -12.78 -2.89 -1.94
CA PRO A 111 -13.81 -3.71 -2.56
C PRO A 111 -14.51 -2.96 -3.70
N GLU A 112 -15.40 -3.64 -4.38
CA GLU A 112 -16.31 -2.97 -5.31
C GLU A 112 -17.34 -2.13 -4.56
N PHE A 113 -17.55 -0.89 -5.01
CA PHE A 113 -18.56 0.02 -4.50
C PHE A 113 -19.57 0.35 -5.61
N ASP A 114 -20.84 0.42 -5.26
CA ASP A 114 -21.91 0.84 -6.20
C ASP A 114 -21.91 2.36 -6.43
N GLU A 115 -21.21 3.11 -5.58
CA GLU A 115 -21.12 4.56 -5.61
C GLU A 115 -19.67 5.06 -5.64
N LYS A 116 -19.50 6.34 -5.96
CA LYS A 116 -18.17 6.97 -5.90
C LYS A 116 -17.73 7.16 -4.46
N VAL A 117 -16.57 6.63 -4.13
CA VAL A 117 -15.93 6.72 -2.82
C VAL A 117 -14.55 7.38 -2.97
N SER A 118 -14.25 8.33 -2.10
CA SER A 118 -12.96 9.02 -2.04
C SER A 118 -12.16 8.61 -0.80
N PHE A 119 -11.00 9.20 -0.59
CA PHE A 119 -10.13 8.96 0.55
C PHE A 119 -9.46 10.25 1.02
N GLY A 120 -9.21 10.35 2.32
CA GLY A 120 -8.69 11.57 2.95
C GLY A 120 -7.21 11.81 2.70
N ALA A 121 -6.74 13.04 2.87
CA ALA A 121 -5.37 13.50 2.61
C ALA A 121 -4.28 12.77 3.42
N PHE A 122 -4.65 12.10 4.52
CA PHE A 122 -3.74 11.27 5.31
C PHE A 122 -3.65 9.84 4.80
N MET A 123 -4.39 9.53 3.73
CA MET A 123 -4.37 8.26 3.04
C MET A 123 -3.69 8.41 1.68
N ALA A 124 -3.13 7.33 1.19
CA ALA A 124 -2.68 7.18 -0.19
C ALA A 124 -3.38 5.96 -0.81
N VAL A 125 -3.55 6.00 -2.11
CA VAL A 125 -3.94 4.84 -2.90
C VAL A 125 -2.75 4.43 -3.76
N TYR A 126 -2.46 3.14 -3.78
CA TYR A 126 -1.54 2.54 -4.73
C TYR A 126 -2.31 1.62 -5.68
N ARG A 127 -2.16 1.84 -6.97
CA ARG A 127 -2.89 1.14 -8.04
C ARG A 127 -1.93 0.36 -8.91
N THR A 128 -2.13 -0.96 -9.01
CA THR A 128 -1.26 -1.88 -9.73
C THR A 128 -2.04 -3.10 -10.21
N PRO A 129 -1.70 -3.71 -11.36
CA PRO A 129 -2.29 -4.99 -11.76
C PRO A 129 -1.85 -6.17 -10.87
N CYS A 130 -0.78 -6.01 -10.08
CA CYS A 130 -0.26 -7.02 -9.16
C CYS A 130 -0.80 -6.86 -7.73
N PHE A 131 -1.96 -6.23 -7.54
CA PHE A 131 -2.49 -5.80 -6.24
C PHE A 131 -2.51 -6.91 -5.18
N ASN A 132 -2.92 -8.12 -5.52
CA ASN A 132 -2.99 -9.25 -4.59
C ASN A 132 -1.61 -9.61 -4.00
N TYR A 133 -0.54 -9.58 -4.80
CA TYR A 133 0.81 -9.84 -4.33
C TYR A 133 1.36 -8.62 -3.56
N ILE A 134 1.16 -7.42 -4.10
CA ILE A 134 1.69 -6.18 -3.53
C ILE A 134 1.10 -5.88 -2.16
N VAL A 135 -0.17 -6.16 -1.91
CA VAL A 135 -0.79 -5.92 -0.60
C VAL A 135 -0.10 -6.74 0.50
N HIS A 136 0.30 -7.98 0.22
CA HIS A 136 1.06 -8.80 1.17
C HIS A 136 2.46 -8.24 1.42
N PHE A 137 3.12 -7.75 0.38
CA PHE A 137 4.40 -7.06 0.54
C PHE A 137 4.28 -5.82 1.42
N LEU A 138 3.31 -4.95 1.17
CA LEU A 138 3.08 -3.73 1.95
C LEU A 138 2.74 -4.01 3.43
N ARG A 139 2.16 -5.17 3.74
CA ARG A 139 1.88 -5.63 5.11
C ARG A 139 3.10 -6.26 5.80
N SER A 140 4.15 -6.57 5.06
CA SER A 140 5.33 -7.26 5.59
C SER A 140 6.18 -6.36 6.49
N ASN A 141 6.87 -6.99 7.45
CA ASN A 141 7.89 -6.30 8.26
C ASN A 141 9.05 -5.78 7.38
N PHE A 142 9.32 -6.43 6.25
CA PHE A 142 10.32 -5.97 5.30
C PHE A 142 9.98 -4.59 4.74
N PHE A 143 8.74 -4.37 4.31
CA PHE A 143 8.32 -3.04 3.85
C PHE A 143 8.33 -2.02 4.99
N ARG A 144 7.99 -2.42 6.22
CA ARG A 144 8.08 -1.54 7.40
C ARG A 144 9.51 -1.12 7.70
N SER A 145 10.49 -2.01 7.59
CA SER A 145 11.90 -1.69 7.84
C SER A 145 12.44 -0.60 6.89
N VAL A 146 11.87 -0.47 5.69
CA VAL A 146 12.20 0.62 4.75
C VAL A 146 11.90 2.01 5.34
N PHE A 147 10.98 2.10 6.32
CA PHE A 147 10.67 3.35 7.02
C PHE A 147 11.44 3.53 8.32
N ASP A 148 11.77 2.42 8.99
CA ASP A 148 12.40 2.45 10.32
C ASP A 148 13.88 2.78 10.28
N ASP A 149 14.57 2.55 9.14
CA ASP A 149 16.01 2.80 8.95
C ASP A 149 16.41 4.29 8.83
N SER A 150 15.44 5.20 8.79
CA SER A 150 15.78 6.60 8.83
C SER A 150 16.08 7.01 10.29
N ASN A 151 17.32 7.37 10.57
CA ASN A 151 17.87 7.89 11.83
C ASN A 151 17.15 9.14 12.41
N SER A 152 15.85 9.29 12.18
CA SER A 152 15.05 10.40 12.68
C SER A 152 13.84 9.89 13.46
N THR A 153 13.71 10.40 14.68
CA THR A 153 12.51 10.45 15.51
C THR A 153 11.23 10.06 14.77
N ALA A 154 10.70 8.89 15.10
CA ALA A 154 9.37 8.34 14.74
C ALA A 154 8.77 8.87 13.42
N ILE A 155 8.92 8.11 12.33
CA ILE A 155 8.30 8.49 11.05
C ILE A 155 6.79 8.32 11.16
N ASN A 156 6.09 9.44 11.29
CA ASN A 156 4.63 9.49 11.29
C ASN A 156 4.04 9.64 9.88
N GLN A 157 4.85 9.45 8.83
CA GLN A 157 4.41 9.69 7.46
C GLN A 157 5.15 8.82 6.45
N LEU A 158 4.37 8.12 5.60
CA LEU A 158 4.80 7.49 4.37
C LEU A 158 4.56 8.44 3.19
N THR A 159 5.61 9.02 2.64
CA THR A 159 5.49 9.92 1.50
C THR A 159 5.27 9.15 0.19
N GLN A 160 4.72 9.82 -0.83
CA GLN A 160 4.61 9.20 -2.16
C GLN A 160 5.97 8.82 -2.76
N ASP A 161 7.01 9.59 -2.49
CA ASP A 161 8.35 9.29 -2.99
C ASP A 161 8.96 8.07 -2.30
N MET A 162 8.75 7.91 -0.99
CA MET A 162 9.13 6.69 -0.28
C MET A 162 8.43 5.47 -0.87
N LEU A 163 7.11 5.57 -1.07
CA LEU A 163 6.33 4.49 -1.67
C LEU A 163 6.80 4.16 -3.10
N LYS A 164 7.04 5.18 -3.94
CA LYS A 164 7.52 5.00 -5.32
C LYS A 164 8.89 4.34 -5.39
N ARG A 165 9.79 4.70 -4.48
CA ARG A 165 11.18 4.20 -4.44
C ARG A 165 11.32 2.86 -3.73
N ALA A 166 10.28 2.43 -3.01
CA ALA A 166 10.33 1.14 -2.32
C ALA A 166 10.64 0.01 -3.30
N VAL A 167 11.69 -0.74 -2.98
CA VAL A 167 12.18 -1.86 -3.81
C VAL A 167 11.48 -3.13 -3.37
N ILE A 168 10.92 -3.85 -4.32
CA ILE A 168 10.20 -5.10 -4.09
C ILE A 168 10.80 -6.25 -4.91
N PRO A 169 10.92 -7.45 -4.34
CA PRO A 169 11.21 -8.66 -5.10
C PRO A 169 9.95 -9.09 -5.85
N LEU A 170 9.97 -8.99 -7.18
CA LEU A 170 8.84 -9.31 -8.04
C LEU A 170 9.03 -10.68 -8.70
N PRO A 171 8.24 -11.71 -8.33
CA PRO A 171 8.25 -13.02 -8.98
C PRO A 171 7.56 -12.99 -10.34
N PRO A 172 7.77 -14.01 -11.18
CA PRO A 172 6.91 -14.28 -12.34
C PRO A 172 5.45 -14.41 -11.93
N LEU A 173 4.50 -14.04 -12.82
CA LEU A 173 3.07 -13.98 -12.50
C LEU A 173 2.52 -15.28 -11.90
N ALA A 174 2.90 -16.44 -12.45
CA ALA A 174 2.45 -17.73 -11.91
C ALA A 174 2.91 -17.94 -10.45
N GLU A 175 4.09 -17.46 -10.11
CA GLU A 175 4.63 -17.52 -8.75
C GLU A 175 3.94 -16.54 -7.82
N GLN A 176 3.60 -15.32 -8.31
CA GLN A 176 2.79 -14.37 -7.53
C GLN A 176 1.47 -15.00 -7.11
N LEU A 177 0.74 -15.64 -8.03
CA LEU A 177 -0.51 -16.32 -7.76
C LEU A 177 -0.34 -17.43 -6.71
N ARG A 178 0.68 -18.28 -6.88
CA ARG A 178 0.98 -19.36 -5.93
C ARG A 178 1.27 -18.85 -4.52
N ILE A 179 2.01 -17.73 -4.41
CA ILE A 179 2.32 -17.09 -3.13
C ILE A 179 1.04 -16.56 -2.49
N VAL A 180 0.21 -15.84 -3.26
CA VAL A 180 -1.07 -15.29 -2.78
C VAL A 180 -1.99 -16.40 -2.27
N ASP A 181 -2.17 -17.47 -3.03
CA ASP A 181 -3.02 -18.61 -2.64
C ASP A 181 -2.53 -19.24 -1.34
N LYS A 182 -1.20 -19.47 -1.24
CA LYS A 182 -0.61 -20.08 -0.06
C LYS A 182 -0.69 -19.19 1.18
N THR A 183 -0.45 -17.89 1.01
CA THR A 183 -0.55 -16.90 2.09
C THR A 183 -2.00 -16.81 2.60
N THR A 184 -2.96 -16.76 1.69
CA THR A 184 -4.39 -16.72 2.03
C THR A 184 -4.82 -18.00 2.79
N GLU A 185 -4.36 -19.18 2.34
CA GLU A 185 -4.63 -20.45 3.04
C GLU A 185 -4.08 -20.43 4.47
N LEU A 186 -2.83 -19.96 4.64
CA LEU A 186 -2.19 -19.90 5.95
C LEU A 186 -2.91 -18.94 6.91
N PHE A 187 -3.28 -17.74 6.47
CA PHE A 187 -4.02 -16.82 7.31
C PHE A 187 -5.40 -17.36 7.69
N LYS A 188 -6.12 -18.02 6.77
CA LYS A 188 -7.40 -18.67 7.12
C LYS A 188 -7.22 -19.72 8.23
N ARG A 189 -6.16 -20.52 8.17
CA ARG A 189 -5.88 -21.52 9.20
C ARG A 189 -5.54 -20.88 10.55
N LEU A 190 -4.75 -19.78 10.54
CA LEU A 190 -4.41 -19.04 11.76
C LEU A 190 -5.66 -18.44 12.42
N ASN A 191 -6.52 -17.79 11.65
CA ASN A 191 -7.78 -17.23 12.16
C ASN A 191 -8.67 -18.30 12.79
N CYS A 192 -8.83 -19.49 12.14
CA CYS A 192 -9.58 -20.60 12.73
C CYS A 192 -8.98 -21.09 14.07
N ILE A 193 -7.65 -21.06 14.21
CA ILE A 193 -7.00 -21.43 15.46
C ILE A 193 -7.28 -20.38 16.53
N GLU A 194 -7.15 -19.09 16.21
CA GLU A 194 -7.44 -17.99 17.15
C GLU A 194 -8.89 -18.03 17.63
N GLU A 195 -9.85 -18.24 16.74
CA GLU A 195 -11.27 -18.41 17.07
C GLU A 195 -11.53 -19.62 17.99
N SER A 196 -10.76 -20.68 17.84
CA SER A 196 -10.88 -21.89 18.68
C SER A 196 -10.29 -21.74 20.08
N LEU A 197 -9.45 -20.71 20.30
CA LEU A 197 -8.78 -20.43 21.57
C LEU A 197 -9.45 -19.32 22.38
N SER A 198 -10.38 -18.57 21.77
CA SER A 198 -11.14 -17.47 22.38
C SER A 198 -12.46 -17.98 22.99
#